data_1473e1dd96230785fdbaa00fe5f81654
#
_entry.id   1473e1dd96230785fdbaa00fe5f81654
#
_cell.length_a   1.000
_cell.length_b   1.000
_cell.length_c   1.000
_cell.angle_alpha   90.00
_cell.angle_beta   90.00
_cell.angle_gamma   90.00
#
_symmetry.space_group_name_H-M   'P 1'
#
loop_
_entity.id
_entity.type
_entity.pdbx_description
1 polymer ?
#
loop_
_entity_poly.entity_id
_entity_poly.type
_entity_poly.pdbx_seq_one_letter_code
_entity_poly.pdbx_strand_id
1 'polypeptide(L)'
;EFRRVLFRSGYRHELKLVPKGEIRSVVGSDRYIGGMIDMGSGHLHPLNLALGEARAAASLGVALFEHSRVTHIEYGERVEVTTAHGRVSADYLVIGCNAYLNELNPELGGKVLPAGSYILATQVLEKRLRQRLLPQNMAVCDQNVALDYYRLSADGRLLFGGACNYSGRDPKDIKAFMLPKLLRVFPELAGTAIEFQWGGMIGIGANRLPQIGRLKEYPNVFYAQAYSGHGLNATHMAAKLVAEAIRGESRGFDLFSSVPHMTFPGGPALRSPLLALGMLWHRMKDLL
;
A
#
# COMPACT_ATOMS: atom_id res chain seq x y z
N GLU A 1 -25.42 1.87 -6.00
CA GLU A 1 -24.70 3.17 -5.97
C GLU A 1 -23.27 3.09 -6.47
N PHE A 2 -22.51 2.10 -6.04
CA PHE A 2 -21.11 1.90 -6.47
C PHE A 2 -20.98 1.77 -8.00
N ARG A 3 -21.86 1.03 -8.66
CA ARG A 3 -21.93 0.95 -10.13
C ARG A 3 -22.17 2.31 -10.80
N ARG A 4 -23.03 3.15 -10.19
CA ARG A 4 -23.30 4.49 -10.71
C ARG A 4 -22.08 5.40 -10.64
N VAL A 5 -21.32 5.33 -9.56
CA VAL A 5 -20.09 6.12 -9.40
C VAL A 5 -19.05 5.70 -10.43
N LEU A 6 -18.80 4.41 -10.60
CA LEU A 6 -17.84 3.88 -11.56
C LEU A 6 -18.27 4.18 -13.00
N PHE A 7 -19.54 4.02 -13.34
CA PHE A 7 -20.06 4.38 -14.67
C PHE A 7 -19.88 5.87 -14.95
N ARG A 8 -20.16 6.75 -13.99
CA ARG A 8 -19.95 8.21 -14.12
C ARG A 8 -18.49 8.59 -14.24
N SER A 9 -17.57 7.83 -13.64
CA SER A 9 -16.12 8.05 -13.73
C SER A 9 -15.51 7.56 -15.05
N GLY A 10 -16.29 6.96 -15.97
CA GLY A 10 -15.82 6.40 -17.23
C GLY A 10 -15.07 5.05 -17.07
N TYR A 11 -15.27 4.35 -15.95
CA TYR A 11 -14.72 3.01 -15.76
C TYR A 11 -15.33 2.02 -16.76
N ARG A 12 -14.51 1.41 -17.61
CA ARG A 12 -14.96 0.64 -18.78
C ARG A 12 -14.92 -0.88 -18.59
N HIS A 13 -14.48 -1.34 -17.43
CA HIS A 13 -14.38 -2.77 -17.17
C HIS A 13 -15.69 -3.35 -16.63
N GLU A 14 -15.91 -4.63 -16.91
CA GLU A 14 -17.08 -5.33 -16.42
C GLU A 14 -17.02 -5.51 -14.90
N LEU A 15 -18.14 -5.20 -14.25
CA LEU A 15 -18.36 -5.41 -12.82
C LEU A 15 -19.53 -6.39 -12.64
N LYS A 16 -19.23 -7.54 -12.04
CA LYS A 16 -20.23 -8.57 -11.75
C LYS A 16 -20.55 -8.60 -10.26
N LEU A 17 -21.83 -8.38 -9.91
CA LEU A 17 -22.30 -8.63 -8.55
C LEU A 17 -22.48 -10.13 -8.33
N VAL A 18 -22.04 -10.60 -7.16
CA VAL A 18 -22.14 -12.00 -6.72
C VAL A 18 -23.05 -12.01 -5.49
N PRO A 19 -24.28 -12.56 -5.60
CA PRO A 19 -25.21 -12.65 -4.48
C PRO A 19 -24.72 -13.70 -3.47
N LYS A 20 -25.31 -13.68 -2.25
CA LYS A 20 -24.96 -14.59 -1.15
C LYS A 20 -25.00 -16.07 -1.58
N GLY A 21 -26.00 -16.47 -2.35
CA GLY A 21 -26.14 -17.86 -2.80
C GLY A 21 -25.03 -18.35 -3.75
N GLU A 22 -24.33 -17.41 -4.42
CA GLU A 22 -23.28 -17.71 -5.38
C GLU A 22 -21.86 -17.42 -4.85
N ILE A 23 -21.73 -16.81 -3.66
CA ILE A 23 -20.42 -16.35 -3.18
C ILE A 23 -19.39 -17.46 -3.03
N ARG A 24 -19.85 -18.69 -2.70
CA ARG A 24 -18.99 -19.87 -2.58
C ARG A 24 -18.34 -20.32 -3.90
N SER A 25 -18.87 -19.88 -5.05
CA SER A 25 -18.24 -20.11 -6.36
C SER A 25 -16.98 -19.25 -6.58
N VAL A 26 -16.78 -18.24 -5.73
CA VAL A 26 -15.64 -17.30 -5.79
C VAL A 26 -14.75 -17.46 -4.56
N VAL A 27 -15.37 -17.53 -3.37
CA VAL A 27 -14.68 -17.65 -2.08
C VAL A 27 -15.34 -18.71 -1.24
N GLY A 28 -14.60 -19.74 -0.84
CA GLY A 28 -15.07 -20.85 -0.02
C GLY A 28 -15.24 -20.48 1.46
N SER A 29 -15.95 -19.41 1.75
CA SER A 29 -16.17 -18.93 3.12
C SER A 29 -17.64 -18.55 3.31
N ASP A 30 -18.20 -18.85 4.49
CA ASP A 30 -19.56 -18.46 4.87
C ASP A 30 -19.65 -17.04 5.45
N ARG A 31 -18.51 -16.38 5.59
CA ARG A 31 -18.44 -15.06 6.19
C ARG A 31 -19.12 -13.99 5.36
N TYR A 32 -19.20 -14.15 4.04
CA TYR A 32 -19.62 -13.11 3.12
C TYR A 32 -21.09 -13.23 2.72
N ILE A 33 -21.77 -12.10 2.70
CA ILE A 33 -23.18 -11.99 2.29
C ILE A 33 -23.35 -11.64 0.81
N GLY A 34 -22.25 -11.45 0.09
CA GLY A 34 -22.18 -11.13 -1.34
C GLY A 34 -20.83 -10.56 -1.68
N GLY A 35 -20.62 -10.24 -2.94
CA GLY A 35 -19.39 -9.68 -3.45
C GLY A 35 -19.56 -8.96 -4.78
N MET A 36 -18.48 -8.37 -5.24
CA MET A 36 -18.37 -7.79 -6.58
C MET A 36 -17.05 -8.27 -7.21
N ILE A 37 -17.13 -8.78 -8.42
CA ILE A 37 -15.97 -9.12 -9.23
C ILE A 37 -15.69 -7.94 -10.15
N ASP A 38 -14.44 -7.52 -10.18
CA ASP A 38 -13.91 -6.50 -11.08
C ASP A 38 -12.86 -7.14 -11.99
N MET A 39 -13.20 -7.32 -13.26
CA MET A 39 -12.30 -7.94 -14.25
C MET A 39 -11.25 -6.96 -14.81
N GLY A 40 -11.34 -5.67 -14.47
CA GLY A 40 -10.31 -4.67 -14.77
C GLY A 40 -9.16 -4.67 -13.76
N SER A 41 -9.30 -5.40 -12.67
CA SER A 41 -8.30 -5.55 -11.62
C SER A 41 -7.60 -6.90 -11.70
N GLY A 42 -6.46 -7.01 -11.02
CA GLY A 42 -5.69 -8.25 -10.98
C GLY A 42 -4.77 -8.33 -9.77
N HIS A 43 -3.99 -9.39 -9.70
CA HIS A 43 -2.95 -9.54 -8.69
C HIS A 43 -1.66 -10.07 -9.30
N LEU A 44 -0.56 -9.75 -8.68
CA LEU A 44 0.78 -10.11 -9.14
C LEU A 44 1.69 -10.40 -7.93
N HIS A 45 2.90 -10.82 -8.21
CA HIS A 45 3.94 -11.01 -7.20
C HIS A 45 4.74 -9.71 -7.04
N PRO A 46 4.50 -8.91 -5.97
CA PRO A 46 5.06 -7.55 -5.86
C PRO A 46 6.59 -7.52 -5.81
N LEU A 47 7.22 -8.50 -5.16
CA LEU A 47 8.69 -8.58 -5.14
C LEU A 47 9.26 -8.87 -6.53
N ASN A 48 8.65 -9.77 -7.32
CA ASN A 48 9.09 -10.04 -8.69
C ASN A 48 8.93 -8.81 -9.59
N LEU A 49 7.87 -8.03 -9.39
CA LEU A 49 7.70 -6.75 -10.09
C LEU A 49 8.87 -5.81 -9.75
N ALA A 50 9.10 -5.54 -8.47
CA ALA A 50 10.17 -4.64 -8.02
C ALA A 50 11.55 -5.08 -8.52
N LEU A 51 11.87 -6.38 -8.44
CA LEU A 51 13.13 -6.94 -8.96
C LEU A 51 13.23 -6.83 -10.49
N GLY A 52 12.09 -6.98 -11.18
CA GLY A 52 12.04 -6.81 -12.63
C GLY A 52 12.32 -5.36 -13.04
N GLU A 53 11.71 -4.41 -12.37
CA GLU A 53 11.92 -2.97 -12.58
C GLU A 53 13.35 -2.56 -12.23
N ALA A 54 13.90 -3.05 -11.13
CA ALA A 54 15.29 -2.79 -10.76
C ALA A 54 16.27 -3.28 -11.83
N ARG A 55 16.08 -4.52 -12.35
CA ARG A 55 16.89 -5.04 -13.46
C ARG A 55 16.74 -4.21 -14.74
N ALA A 56 15.52 -3.79 -15.06
CA ALA A 56 15.28 -2.93 -16.23
C ALA A 56 15.97 -1.56 -16.06
N ALA A 57 15.87 -0.94 -14.89
CA ALA A 57 16.55 0.31 -14.59
C ALA A 57 18.07 0.17 -14.74
N ALA A 58 18.66 -0.86 -14.15
CA ALA A 58 20.08 -1.14 -14.25
C ALA A 58 20.54 -1.37 -15.70
N SER A 59 19.73 -2.06 -16.53
CA SER A 59 20.03 -2.27 -17.94
C SER A 59 20.00 -0.97 -18.78
N LEU A 60 19.33 0.05 -18.27
CA LEU A 60 19.32 1.41 -18.84
C LEU A 60 20.41 2.32 -18.27
N GLY A 61 21.35 1.78 -17.48
CA GLY A 61 22.46 2.52 -16.91
C GLY A 61 22.17 3.23 -15.59
N VAL A 62 21.03 2.97 -14.95
CA VAL A 62 20.72 3.53 -13.63
C VAL A 62 21.59 2.85 -12.58
N ALA A 63 22.34 3.63 -11.79
CA ALA A 63 23.10 3.12 -10.66
C ALA A 63 22.14 2.89 -9.46
N LEU A 64 22.11 1.66 -8.96
CA LEU A 64 21.30 1.27 -7.81
C LEU A 64 22.21 1.02 -6.60
N PHE A 65 21.90 1.65 -5.48
CA PHE A 65 22.69 1.55 -4.25
C PHE A 65 21.81 0.98 -3.13
N GLU A 66 21.97 -0.30 -2.86
CA GLU A 66 21.36 -0.95 -1.69
C GLU A 66 22.15 -0.62 -0.41
N HIS A 67 21.52 -0.83 0.76
CA HIS A 67 22.14 -0.55 2.08
C HIS A 67 22.68 0.88 2.24
N SER A 68 22.20 1.81 1.41
CA SER A 68 22.67 3.20 1.32
C SER A 68 21.61 4.18 1.85
N ARG A 69 21.28 4.03 3.13
CA ARG A 69 20.28 4.89 3.78
C ARG A 69 20.74 6.35 3.72
N VAL A 70 19.89 7.21 3.15
CA VAL A 70 20.07 8.66 3.18
C VAL A 70 19.87 9.16 4.61
N THR A 71 20.82 9.93 5.12
CA THR A 71 20.83 10.49 6.48
C THR A 71 20.60 11.99 6.47
N HIS A 72 20.91 12.66 5.36
CA HIS A 72 20.74 14.10 5.23
C HIS A 72 20.47 14.49 3.77
N ILE A 73 19.68 15.55 3.58
CA ILE A 73 19.42 16.18 2.28
C ILE A 73 19.75 17.67 2.42
N GLU A 74 20.65 18.15 1.58
CA GLU A 74 20.94 19.59 1.43
C GLU A 74 20.24 20.07 0.16
N TYR A 75 19.36 21.06 0.32
CA TYR A 75 18.55 21.61 -0.76
C TYR A 75 19.22 22.86 -1.35
N GLY A 76 19.20 23.02 -2.67
CA GLY A 76 19.77 24.15 -3.38
C GLY A 76 19.53 24.03 -4.90
N GLU A 77 20.26 24.81 -5.70
CA GLU A 77 20.25 24.71 -7.16
C GLU A 77 20.60 23.28 -7.62
N ARG A 78 21.57 22.69 -6.95
CA ARG A 78 21.83 21.26 -6.95
C ARG A 78 21.49 20.69 -5.58
N VAL A 79 20.89 19.50 -5.57
CA VAL A 79 20.56 18.81 -4.33
C VAL A 79 21.68 17.84 -3.98
N GLU A 80 22.13 17.84 -2.73
CA GLU A 80 23.07 16.86 -2.23
C GLU A 80 22.40 15.90 -1.24
N VAL A 81 22.54 14.60 -1.44
CA VAL A 81 22.11 13.57 -0.50
C VAL A 81 23.31 12.88 0.11
N THR A 82 23.31 12.72 1.43
CA THR A 82 24.39 12.10 2.20
C THR A 82 23.93 10.76 2.74
N THR A 83 24.82 9.75 2.64
CA THR A 83 24.71 8.45 3.27
C THR A 83 25.90 8.21 4.20
N ALA A 84 25.91 7.09 4.93
CA ALA A 84 27.08 6.70 5.74
C ALA A 84 28.34 6.45 4.90
N HIS A 85 28.21 6.21 3.58
CA HIS A 85 29.29 5.75 2.71
C HIS A 85 29.67 6.76 1.61
N GLY A 86 28.93 7.84 1.45
CA GLY A 86 29.21 8.84 0.41
C GLY A 86 28.10 9.84 0.21
N ARG A 87 28.28 10.68 -0.81
CA ARG A 87 27.37 11.73 -1.20
C ARG A 87 27.05 11.65 -2.68
N VAL A 88 25.85 12.09 -3.05
CA VAL A 88 25.41 12.25 -4.43
C VAL A 88 24.89 13.66 -4.62
N SER A 89 25.44 14.39 -5.60
CA SER A 89 24.94 15.68 -6.03
C SER A 89 24.19 15.53 -7.36
N ALA A 90 22.98 16.07 -7.46
CA ALA A 90 22.14 15.97 -8.62
C ALA A 90 21.37 17.27 -8.90
N ASP A 91 20.95 17.46 -10.14
CA ASP A 91 20.12 18.61 -10.53
C ASP A 91 18.68 18.46 -10.03
N TYR A 92 18.21 17.21 -9.95
CA TYR A 92 16.86 16.86 -9.49
C TYR A 92 16.91 15.78 -8.42
N LEU A 93 15.99 15.86 -7.46
CA LEU A 93 15.74 14.82 -6.46
C LEU A 93 14.30 14.36 -6.53
N VAL A 94 14.06 13.04 -6.48
CA VAL A 94 12.73 12.46 -6.31
C VAL A 94 12.68 11.70 -4.98
N ILE A 95 11.84 12.16 -4.06
CA ILE A 95 11.62 11.53 -2.76
C ILE A 95 10.47 10.52 -2.89
N GLY A 96 10.80 9.23 -2.93
CA GLY A 96 9.85 8.11 -3.03
C GLY A 96 9.71 7.29 -1.74
N CYS A 97 10.10 7.84 -0.58
CA CYS A 97 10.24 7.08 0.68
C CYS A 97 8.90 6.70 1.33
N ASN A 98 7.78 7.28 0.91
CA ASN A 98 6.43 7.03 1.44
C ASN A 98 6.41 7.08 2.98
N ALA A 99 5.96 5.99 3.64
CA ALA A 99 5.86 5.91 5.10
C ALA A 99 7.23 5.91 5.82
N TYR A 100 8.33 5.73 5.10
CA TYR A 100 9.70 5.62 5.64
C TYR A 100 10.53 6.90 5.50
N LEU A 101 9.93 8.01 5.11
CA LEU A 101 10.63 9.30 4.98
C LEU A 101 11.23 9.78 6.31
N ASN A 102 10.55 9.49 7.42
CA ASN A 102 10.96 9.88 8.77
C ASN A 102 11.25 11.40 8.88
N GLU A 103 12.41 11.75 9.43
CA GLU A 103 12.82 13.13 9.72
C GLU A 103 13.58 13.80 8.56
N LEU A 104 13.83 13.08 7.45
CA LEU A 104 14.55 13.64 6.29
C LEU A 104 13.86 14.88 5.71
N ASN A 105 12.53 14.90 5.75
CA ASN A 105 11.74 16.09 5.44
C ASN A 105 10.50 16.13 6.35
N PRO A 106 10.52 16.94 7.44
CA PRO A 106 9.42 16.99 8.41
C PRO A 106 8.10 17.49 7.84
N GLU A 107 8.12 18.38 6.83
CA GLU A 107 6.91 18.86 6.17
C GLU A 107 6.18 17.73 5.45
N LEU A 108 6.88 17.00 4.58
CA LEU A 108 6.33 15.85 3.88
C LEU A 108 5.98 14.71 4.85
N GLY A 109 6.87 14.45 5.80
CA GLY A 109 6.66 13.45 6.85
C GLY A 109 5.41 13.72 7.67
N GLY A 110 5.09 14.98 7.97
CA GLY A 110 3.89 15.38 8.70
C GLY A 110 2.57 15.12 7.95
N LYS A 111 2.60 14.99 6.63
CA LYS A 111 1.44 14.71 5.78
C LYS A 111 1.14 13.22 5.59
N VAL A 112 1.97 12.34 6.12
CA VAL A 112 1.84 10.89 5.98
C VAL A 112 1.70 10.24 7.35
N LEU A 113 0.66 9.43 7.52
CA LEU A 113 0.48 8.58 8.68
C LEU A 113 1.00 7.18 8.35
N PRO A 114 2.05 6.68 9.00
CA PRO A 114 2.47 5.29 8.86
C PRO A 114 1.49 4.37 9.58
N ALA A 115 1.02 3.34 8.88
CA ALA A 115 0.17 2.30 9.44
C ALA A 115 0.74 0.93 9.09
N GLY A 116 0.92 0.07 10.09
CA GLY A 116 1.43 -1.28 9.91
C GLY A 116 0.40 -2.17 9.23
N SER A 117 0.82 -2.90 8.21
CA SER A 117 0.04 -3.95 7.55
C SER A 117 0.86 -5.24 7.51
N TYR A 118 0.19 -6.38 7.68
CA TYR A 118 0.87 -7.66 7.95
C TYR A 118 0.30 -8.76 7.06
N ILE A 119 1.17 -9.71 6.71
CA ILE A 119 0.81 -10.87 5.88
C ILE A 119 1.28 -12.16 6.56
N LEU A 120 0.42 -13.18 6.49
CA LEU A 120 0.75 -14.56 6.75
C LEU A 120 0.79 -15.33 5.43
N ALA A 121 1.77 -16.21 5.26
CA ALA A 121 1.80 -17.19 4.19
C ALA A 121 1.75 -18.60 4.80
N THR A 122 0.76 -19.39 4.38
CA THR A 122 0.65 -20.79 4.80
C THR A 122 1.76 -21.63 4.18
N GLN A 123 1.92 -22.86 4.66
CA GLN A 123 2.55 -23.91 3.86
C GLN A 123 1.86 -24.03 2.49
N VAL A 124 2.53 -24.66 1.53
CA VAL A 124 1.89 -25.02 0.25
C VAL A 124 0.66 -25.88 0.52
N LEU A 125 -0.50 -25.41 0.06
CA LEU A 125 -1.77 -26.12 0.27
C LEU A 125 -2.00 -27.17 -0.83
N GLU A 126 -2.68 -28.25 -0.48
CA GLU A 126 -3.13 -29.24 -1.46
C GLU A 126 -4.06 -28.61 -2.51
N LYS A 127 -3.99 -29.09 -3.75
CA LYS A 127 -4.79 -28.57 -4.88
C LYS A 127 -6.29 -28.54 -4.58
N ARG A 128 -6.81 -29.60 -3.96
CA ARG A 128 -8.24 -29.69 -3.60
C ARG A 128 -8.64 -28.61 -2.58
N LEU A 129 -7.78 -28.34 -1.60
CA LEU A 129 -8.03 -27.32 -0.60
C LEU A 129 -7.99 -25.91 -1.24
N ARG A 130 -6.98 -25.62 -2.07
CA ARG A 130 -6.89 -24.35 -2.81
C ARG A 130 -8.12 -24.06 -3.66
N GLN A 131 -8.60 -25.07 -4.39
CA GLN A 131 -9.82 -24.97 -5.21
C GLN A 131 -11.08 -24.77 -4.38
N ARG A 132 -11.12 -25.27 -3.13
CA ARG A 132 -12.22 -25.03 -2.22
C ARG A 132 -12.18 -23.61 -1.63
N LEU A 133 -10.98 -23.12 -1.26
CA LEU A 133 -10.83 -21.79 -0.67
C LEU A 133 -11.06 -20.68 -1.71
N LEU A 134 -10.43 -20.79 -2.87
CA LEU A 134 -10.48 -19.80 -3.95
C LEU A 134 -10.67 -20.50 -5.32
N PRO A 135 -11.92 -20.91 -5.64
CA PRO A 135 -12.21 -21.71 -6.84
C PRO A 135 -11.73 -21.05 -8.14
N GLN A 136 -11.80 -19.74 -8.23
CA GLN A 136 -11.44 -18.96 -9.42
C GLN A 136 -10.04 -18.30 -9.30
N ASN A 137 -9.27 -18.64 -8.26
CA ASN A 137 -7.95 -18.05 -8.01
C ASN A 137 -7.93 -16.51 -8.04
N MET A 138 -8.99 -15.89 -7.57
CA MET A 138 -9.07 -14.42 -7.48
C MET A 138 -8.37 -13.89 -6.24
N ALA A 139 -7.86 -12.67 -6.33
CA ALA A 139 -7.54 -11.89 -5.15
C ALA A 139 -8.83 -11.33 -4.55
N VAL A 140 -8.96 -11.44 -3.25
CA VAL A 140 -10.13 -11.00 -2.50
C VAL A 140 -9.74 -9.92 -1.51
N CYS A 141 -10.58 -8.91 -1.39
CA CYS A 141 -10.48 -7.85 -0.39
C CYS A 141 -11.88 -7.63 0.17
N ASP A 142 -12.03 -7.62 1.50
CA ASP A 142 -13.31 -7.31 2.13
C ASP A 142 -13.53 -5.79 2.27
N GLN A 143 -14.68 -5.39 2.80
CA GLN A 143 -15.04 -3.98 3.00
C GLN A 143 -14.95 -3.52 4.45
N ASN A 144 -14.27 -4.27 5.32
CA ASN A 144 -14.03 -3.81 6.67
C ASN A 144 -13.13 -2.56 6.68
N VAL A 145 -13.24 -1.72 7.69
CA VAL A 145 -12.37 -0.53 7.83
C VAL A 145 -10.89 -0.94 7.92
N ALA A 146 -10.60 -2.03 8.64
CA ALA A 146 -9.31 -2.71 8.59
C ALA A 146 -9.50 -3.96 7.72
N LEU A 147 -9.24 -3.81 6.43
CA LEU A 147 -9.46 -4.82 5.41
C LEU A 147 -8.78 -6.14 5.76
N ASP A 148 -9.48 -7.25 5.51
CA ASP A 148 -8.86 -8.55 5.32
C ASP A 148 -8.75 -8.78 3.80
N TYR A 149 -7.55 -9.13 3.31
CA TYR A 149 -7.32 -9.40 1.89
C TYR A 149 -6.45 -10.64 1.72
N TYR A 150 -6.72 -11.41 0.68
CA TYR A 150 -6.00 -12.66 0.49
C TYR A 150 -6.04 -13.14 -0.96
N ARG A 151 -5.09 -13.98 -1.30
CA ARG A 151 -4.95 -14.64 -2.59
C ARG A 151 -4.06 -15.88 -2.49
N LEU A 152 -4.05 -16.69 -3.53
CA LEU A 152 -3.03 -17.73 -3.65
C LEU A 152 -1.74 -17.17 -4.27
N SER A 153 -0.60 -17.66 -3.81
CA SER A 153 0.68 -17.51 -4.49
C SER A 153 0.80 -18.51 -5.65
N ALA A 154 1.77 -18.28 -6.53
CA ALA A 154 2.01 -19.16 -7.68
C ALA A 154 2.34 -20.61 -7.27
N ASP A 155 3.04 -20.78 -6.16
CA ASP A 155 3.38 -22.10 -5.58
C ASP A 155 2.24 -22.72 -4.75
N GLY A 156 1.13 -22.00 -4.57
CA GLY A 156 -0.09 -22.53 -3.96
C GLY A 156 -0.22 -22.33 -2.45
N ARG A 157 0.41 -21.32 -1.89
CA ARG A 157 0.19 -20.87 -0.51
C ARG A 157 -1.00 -19.92 -0.45
N LEU A 158 -1.73 -19.90 0.64
CA LEU A 158 -2.63 -18.78 0.92
C LEU A 158 -1.81 -17.65 1.54
N LEU A 159 -1.79 -16.50 0.88
CA LEU A 159 -1.29 -15.24 1.41
C LEU A 159 -2.49 -14.51 2.00
N PHE A 160 -2.47 -14.26 3.32
CA PHE A 160 -3.55 -13.58 4.03
C PHE A 160 -3.01 -12.31 4.68
N GLY A 161 -3.51 -11.17 4.25
CA GLY A 161 -3.13 -9.85 4.72
C GLY A 161 -4.28 -9.12 5.41
N GLY A 162 -3.94 -8.08 6.15
CA GLY A 162 -4.93 -7.27 6.82
C GLY A 162 -4.39 -6.54 8.05
N ALA A 163 -5.29 -6.18 8.94
CA ALA A 163 -5.01 -5.59 10.24
C ALA A 163 -4.10 -4.36 10.21
N CYS A 164 -4.67 -3.19 9.94
CA CYS A 164 -3.93 -1.94 10.12
C CYS A 164 -3.61 -1.68 11.58
N ASN A 165 -2.32 -1.52 11.89
CA ASN A 165 -1.85 -1.06 13.19
C ASN A 165 -1.37 0.40 13.08
N TYR A 166 -2.12 1.29 13.68
CA TYR A 166 -1.87 2.74 13.63
C TYR A 166 -0.93 3.24 14.74
N SER A 167 -0.41 2.34 15.59
CA SER A 167 0.51 2.73 16.67
C SER A 167 1.91 3.12 16.17
N GLY A 168 2.22 2.87 14.89
CA GLY A 168 3.56 3.04 14.33
C GLY A 168 4.58 1.99 14.81
N ARG A 169 4.10 0.93 15.50
CA ARG A 169 4.94 -0.16 16.01
C ARG A 169 4.42 -1.50 15.48
N ASP A 170 5.32 -2.40 15.19
CA ASP A 170 4.94 -3.76 14.82
C ASP A 170 4.45 -4.58 16.03
N PRO A 171 3.52 -5.53 15.84
CA PRO A 171 3.18 -6.48 16.87
C PRO A 171 4.40 -7.36 17.20
N LYS A 172 4.53 -7.77 18.45
CA LYS A 172 5.62 -8.67 18.88
C LYS A 172 5.59 -10.02 18.17
N ASP A 173 4.40 -10.49 17.82
CA ASP A 173 4.15 -11.73 17.08
C ASP A 173 3.05 -11.47 16.05
N ILE A 174 3.46 -11.38 14.78
CA ILE A 174 2.56 -11.15 13.65
C ILE A 174 1.59 -12.32 13.48
N LYS A 175 2.07 -13.57 13.66
CA LYS A 175 1.24 -14.76 13.54
C LYS A 175 0.13 -14.75 14.60
N ALA A 176 0.46 -14.54 15.86
CA ALA A 176 -0.52 -14.48 16.93
C ALA A 176 -1.56 -13.37 16.71
N PHE A 177 -1.13 -12.26 16.10
CA PHE A 177 -2.01 -11.12 15.79
C PHE A 177 -2.95 -11.39 14.61
N MET A 178 -2.47 -12.08 13.55
CA MET A 178 -3.19 -12.27 12.30
C MET A 178 -3.97 -13.59 12.21
N LEU A 179 -3.49 -14.66 12.85
CA LEU A 179 -4.08 -16.00 12.74
C LEU A 179 -5.57 -16.04 13.12
N PRO A 180 -6.05 -15.37 14.18
CA PRO A 180 -7.49 -15.34 14.49
C PRO A 180 -8.34 -14.73 13.36
N LYS A 181 -7.79 -13.80 12.59
CA LYS A 181 -8.49 -13.20 11.43
C LYS A 181 -8.57 -14.18 10.27
N LEU A 182 -7.47 -14.85 9.95
CA LEU A 182 -7.42 -15.89 8.94
C LEU A 182 -8.45 -17.00 9.25
N LEU A 183 -8.46 -17.49 10.48
CA LEU A 183 -9.38 -18.58 10.90
C LEU A 183 -10.85 -18.15 10.95
N ARG A 184 -11.15 -16.88 11.11
CA ARG A 184 -12.53 -16.37 10.96
C ARG A 184 -13.04 -16.46 9.52
N VAL A 185 -12.14 -16.30 8.54
CA VAL A 185 -12.47 -16.41 7.11
C VAL A 185 -12.46 -17.85 6.67
N PHE A 186 -11.44 -18.62 7.06
CA PHE A 186 -11.18 -20.00 6.67
C PHE A 186 -10.92 -20.89 7.91
N PRO A 187 -11.95 -21.30 8.65
CA PRO A 187 -11.80 -22.16 9.84
C PRO A 187 -11.10 -23.49 9.55
N GLU A 188 -11.25 -24.01 8.33
CA GLU A 188 -10.63 -25.26 7.90
C GLU A 188 -9.09 -25.21 7.81
N LEU A 189 -8.50 -24.04 7.91
CA LEU A 189 -7.04 -23.87 8.00
C LEU A 189 -6.51 -24.00 9.43
N ALA A 190 -7.38 -24.33 10.40
CA ALA A 190 -6.93 -24.65 11.76
C ALA A 190 -5.91 -25.80 11.70
N GLY A 191 -4.74 -25.58 12.33
CA GLY A 191 -3.63 -26.55 12.28
C GLY A 191 -2.72 -26.47 11.04
N THR A 192 -3.07 -25.66 10.02
CA THR A 192 -2.18 -25.40 8.88
C THR A 192 -0.96 -24.60 9.32
N ALA A 193 0.24 -25.03 8.94
CA ALA A 193 1.46 -24.32 9.27
C ALA A 193 1.52 -22.96 8.57
N ILE A 194 1.94 -21.94 9.31
CA ILE A 194 2.32 -20.63 8.77
C ILE A 194 3.84 -20.66 8.62
N GLU A 195 4.31 -20.68 7.37
CA GLU A 195 5.74 -20.78 7.09
C GLU A 195 6.41 -19.42 7.01
N PHE A 196 5.68 -18.38 6.55
CA PHE A 196 6.21 -17.04 6.49
C PHE A 196 5.24 -16.02 7.08
N GLN A 197 5.83 -15.00 7.68
CA GLN A 197 5.10 -13.84 8.18
C GLN A 197 5.96 -12.59 8.01
N TRP A 198 5.36 -11.50 7.62
CA TRP A 198 6.05 -10.21 7.50
C TRP A 198 5.09 -9.04 7.62
N GLY A 199 5.64 -7.87 7.81
CA GLY A 199 4.90 -6.63 7.86
C GLY A 199 5.65 -5.49 7.22
N GLY A 200 4.96 -4.39 7.02
CA GLY A 200 5.52 -3.14 6.52
C GLY A 200 4.56 -1.98 6.76
N MET A 201 5.09 -0.76 6.69
CA MET A 201 4.29 0.44 6.87
C MET A 201 3.72 0.90 5.54
N ILE A 202 2.42 1.13 5.50
CA ILE A 202 1.75 1.87 4.43
C ILE A 202 1.66 3.34 4.81
N GLY A 203 1.83 4.24 3.84
CA GLY A 203 1.67 5.68 4.04
C GLY A 203 0.23 6.10 3.76
N ILE A 204 -0.45 6.64 4.76
CA ILE A 204 -1.83 7.10 4.65
C ILE A 204 -1.86 8.62 4.64
N GLY A 205 -2.46 9.23 3.61
CA GLY A 205 -2.78 10.65 3.55
C GLY A 205 -4.15 10.94 4.19
N ALA A 206 -4.34 12.14 4.73
CA ALA A 206 -5.58 12.51 5.40
C ALA A 206 -6.81 12.43 4.48
N ASN A 207 -6.68 12.82 3.22
CA ASN A 207 -7.73 12.73 2.19
C ASN A 207 -7.70 11.42 1.39
N ARG A 208 -6.82 10.47 1.74
CA ARG A 208 -6.62 9.18 1.07
C ARG A 208 -6.15 9.25 -0.38
N LEU A 209 -5.87 10.43 -0.92
CA LEU A 209 -5.33 10.61 -2.27
C LEU A 209 -3.80 10.53 -2.25
N PRO A 210 -3.17 9.99 -3.32
CA PRO A 210 -1.72 10.05 -3.48
C PRO A 210 -1.22 11.49 -3.46
N GLN A 211 -0.11 11.73 -2.78
CA GLN A 211 0.54 13.03 -2.71
C GLN A 211 1.69 13.04 -3.72
N ILE A 212 1.48 13.71 -4.85
CA ILE A 212 2.46 13.87 -5.93
C ILE A 212 2.70 15.36 -6.10
N GLY A 213 3.94 15.80 -5.98
CA GLY A 213 4.25 17.24 -6.05
C GLY A 213 5.73 17.52 -6.05
N ARG A 214 6.06 18.81 -5.92
CA ARG A 214 7.42 19.32 -5.71
C ARG A 214 7.43 20.25 -4.50
N LEU A 215 8.58 20.41 -3.89
CA LEU A 215 8.72 21.36 -2.79
C LEU A 215 8.57 22.80 -3.33
N LYS A 216 7.84 23.62 -2.57
CA LYS A 216 7.56 25.01 -3.00
C LYS A 216 8.84 25.85 -3.09
N GLU A 217 9.75 25.68 -2.12
CA GLU A 217 11.00 26.43 -2.04
C GLU A 217 12.10 25.85 -2.93
N TYR A 218 11.98 24.55 -3.30
CA TYR A 218 12.97 23.83 -4.10
C TYR A 218 12.26 23.10 -5.24
N PRO A 219 11.95 23.78 -6.35
CA PRO A 219 11.15 23.23 -7.45
C PRO A 219 11.83 22.07 -8.19
N ASN A 220 13.12 21.86 -7.98
CA ASN A 220 13.88 20.70 -8.47
C ASN A 220 13.76 19.46 -7.56
N VAL A 221 13.00 19.54 -6.45
CA VAL A 221 12.76 18.42 -5.52
C VAL A 221 11.32 17.95 -5.64
N PHE A 222 11.14 16.78 -6.23
CA PHE A 222 9.85 16.11 -6.43
C PHE A 222 9.60 15.09 -5.33
N TYR A 223 8.33 14.77 -5.09
CA TYR A 223 7.95 13.70 -4.17
C TYR A 223 6.71 12.95 -4.65
N ALA A 224 6.62 11.68 -4.25
CA ALA A 224 5.47 10.83 -4.45
C ALA A 224 5.29 9.91 -3.24
N GLN A 225 4.16 10.05 -2.51
CA GLN A 225 3.92 9.36 -1.24
C GLN A 225 2.43 9.24 -0.90
N ALA A 226 2.11 8.63 0.25
CA ALA A 226 0.78 8.56 0.86
C ALA A 226 -0.27 7.87 -0.01
N TYR A 227 0.05 6.73 -0.59
CA TYR A 227 -0.84 5.96 -1.46
C TYR A 227 -1.99 5.25 -0.73
N SER A 228 -2.06 5.33 0.58
CA SER A 228 -3.18 4.86 1.43
C SER A 228 -3.56 3.39 1.23
N GLY A 229 -2.59 2.54 0.93
CA GLY A 229 -2.79 1.10 0.69
C GLY A 229 -3.06 0.70 -0.77
N HIS A 230 -3.20 1.66 -1.69
CA HIS A 230 -3.47 1.42 -3.12
C HIS A 230 -2.27 1.79 -4.01
N GLY A 231 -1.04 1.56 -3.50
CA GLY A 231 0.17 2.08 -4.11
C GLY A 231 0.59 1.38 -5.40
N LEU A 232 0.34 0.10 -5.56
CA LEU A 232 1.00 -0.70 -6.59
C LEU A 232 0.81 -0.17 -8.03
N ASN A 233 -0.42 0.19 -8.39
CA ASN A 233 -0.72 0.82 -9.68
C ASN A 233 -0.45 2.34 -9.68
N ALA A 234 -0.74 3.00 -8.55
CA ALA A 234 -0.61 4.44 -8.44
C ALA A 234 0.85 4.92 -8.49
N THR A 235 1.82 4.13 -8.00
CA THR A 235 3.25 4.45 -8.06
C THR A 235 3.76 4.55 -9.49
N HIS A 236 3.29 3.68 -10.41
CA HIS A 236 3.65 3.74 -11.83
C HIS A 236 3.17 5.03 -12.50
N MET A 237 1.92 5.42 -12.22
CA MET A 237 1.40 6.68 -12.72
C MET A 237 2.15 7.87 -12.11
N ALA A 238 2.43 7.85 -10.81
CA ALA A 238 3.19 8.89 -10.14
C ALA A 238 4.60 9.04 -10.73
N ALA A 239 5.31 7.93 -10.95
CA ALA A 239 6.63 7.93 -11.56
C ALA A 239 6.60 8.50 -12.98
N LYS A 240 5.61 8.13 -13.78
CA LYS A 240 5.41 8.70 -15.12
C LYS A 240 5.21 10.21 -15.07
N LEU A 241 4.29 10.69 -14.23
CA LEU A 241 3.99 12.13 -14.11
C LEU A 241 5.19 12.93 -13.62
N VAL A 242 5.96 12.40 -12.65
CA VAL A 242 7.19 13.05 -12.19
C VAL A 242 8.24 13.09 -13.29
N ALA A 243 8.45 11.99 -14.03
CA ALA A 243 9.41 11.94 -15.13
C ALA A 243 9.02 12.91 -16.27
N GLU A 244 7.75 12.99 -16.62
CA GLU A 244 7.23 13.96 -17.59
C GLU A 244 7.46 15.41 -17.11
N ALA A 245 7.18 15.72 -15.85
CA ALA A 245 7.39 17.04 -15.27
C ALA A 245 8.88 17.45 -15.27
N ILE A 246 9.81 16.53 -14.96
CA ILE A 246 11.26 16.78 -15.06
C ILE A 246 11.68 17.12 -16.49
N ARG A 247 11.01 16.51 -17.48
CA ARG A 247 11.27 16.77 -18.93
C ARG A 247 10.57 18.02 -19.47
N GLY A 248 9.81 18.75 -18.63
CA GLY A 248 9.09 19.95 -19.01
C GLY A 248 7.63 19.74 -19.42
N GLU A 249 7.11 18.53 -19.34
CA GLU A 249 5.71 18.19 -19.65
C GLU A 249 4.89 18.05 -18.36
N SER A 250 4.47 19.17 -17.77
CA SER A 250 3.94 19.18 -16.39
C SER A 250 2.41 19.06 -16.29
N ARG A 251 1.63 19.12 -17.38
CA ARG A 251 0.16 19.22 -17.34
C ARG A 251 -0.52 18.17 -16.43
N GLY A 252 -0.13 16.90 -16.55
CA GLY A 252 -0.68 15.82 -15.73
C GLY A 252 -0.20 15.92 -14.29
N PHE A 253 1.07 16.27 -14.10
CA PHE A 253 1.67 16.46 -12.79
C PHE A 253 1.02 17.64 -12.04
N ASP A 254 0.79 18.76 -12.70
CA ASP A 254 0.23 19.98 -12.10
C ASP A 254 -1.19 19.75 -11.56
N LEU A 255 -1.97 18.86 -12.22
CA LEU A 255 -3.28 18.47 -11.72
C LEU A 255 -3.19 17.80 -10.34
N PHE A 256 -2.26 16.86 -10.17
CA PHE A 256 -2.07 16.18 -8.89
C PHE A 256 -1.40 17.07 -7.85
N SER A 257 -0.41 17.88 -8.24
CA SER A 257 0.31 18.79 -7.34
C SER A 257 -0.56 19.92 -6.81
N SER A 258 -1.67 20.24 -7.48
CA SER A 258 -2.65 21.23 -7.01
C SER A 258 -3.58 20.72 -5.91
N VAL A 259 -3.63 19.39 -5.67
CA VAL A 259 -4.49 18.81 -4.62
C VAL A 259 -3.93 19.19 -3.24
N PRO A 260 -4.74 19.84 -2.37
CA PRO A 260 -4.28 20.20 -1.05
C PRO A 260 -4.14 18.98 -0.14
N HIS A 261 -3.04 18.90 0.59
CA HIS A 261 -2.78 17.84 1.55
C HIS A 261 -2.50 18.41 2.93
N MET A 262 -3.35 18.01 3.88
CA MET A 262 -3.28 18.46 5.26
C MET A 262 -2.12 17.79 6.00
N THR A 263 -1.42 18.54 6.83
CA THR A 263 -0.51 18.00 7.84
C THR A 263 -1.33 17.43 9.00
N PHE A 264 -1.00 16.22 9.45
CA PHE A 264 -1.66 15.64 10.62
C PHE A 264 -1.41 16.47 11.87
N PRO A 265 -2.44 16.67 12.73
CA PRO A 265 -2.30 17.43 13.97
C PRO A 265 -1.16 16.90 14.85
N GLY A 266 -0.30 17.80 15.33
CA GLY A 266 0.90 17.45 16.10
C GLY A 266 2.04 16.82 15.30
N GLY A 267 1.94 16.82 13.96
CA GLY A 267 2.98 16.34 13.05
C GLY A 267 3.44 14.91 13.33
N PRO A 268 4.71 14.58 13.05
CA PRO A 268 5.25 13.23 13.24
C PRO A 268 5.15 12.70 14.68
N ALA A 269 5.20 13.57 15.69
CA ALA A 269 5.22 13.17 17.10
C ALA A 269 3.86 12.72 17.63
N LEU A 270 2.78 13.41 17.26
CA LEU A 270 1.45 13.16 17.86
C LEU A 270 0.44 12.48 16.91
N ARG A 271 0.70 12.41 15.60
CA ARG A 271 -0.22 11.83 14.62
C ARG A 271 -0.68 10.40 14.97
N SER A 272 0.25 9.51 15.37
CA SER A 272 -0.08 8.12 15.73
C SER A 272 -0.83 8.01 17.07
N PRO A 273 -0.42 8.67 18.17
CA PRO A 273 -1.19 8.69 19.42
C PRO A 273 -2.60 9.28 19.26
N LEU A 274 -2.75 10.38 18.55
CA LEU A 274 -4.05 11.02 18.32
C LEU A 274 -4.99 10.13 17.51
N LEU A 275 -4.47 9.46 16.47
CA LEU A 275 -5.28 8.52 15.71
C LEU A 275 -5.65 7.28 16.53
N ALA A 276 -4.74 6.75 17.35
CA ALA A 276 -5.03 5.61 18.21
C ALA A 276 -6.19 5.95 19.18
N LEU A 277 -6.22 7.17 19.73
CA LEU A 277 -7.33 7.66 20.55
C LEU A 277 -8.63 7.79 19.72
N GLY A 278 -8.56 8.33 18.50
CA GLY A 278 -9.71 8.42 17.61
C GLY A 278 -10.28 7.04 17.24
N MET A 279 -9.43 6.07 16.96
CA MET A 279 -9.84 4.69 16.67
C MET A 279 -10.44 3.98 17.91
N LEU A 280 -9.92 4.25 19.09
CA LEU A 280 -10.51 3.75 20.33
C LEU A 280 -11.92 4.30 20.53
N TRP A 281 -12.11 5.60 20.30
CA TRP A 281 -13.42 6.26 20.34
C TRP A 281 -14.42 5.63 19.36
N HIS A 282 -14.01 5.38 18.11
CA HIS A 282 -14.88 4.71 17.12
C HIS A 282 -15.24 3.28 17.54
N ARG A 283 -14.26 2.50 18.06
CA ARG A 283 -14.55 1.15 18.58
C ARG A 283 -15.52 1.15 19.75
N MET A 284 -15.46 2.15 20.63
CA MET A 284 -16.43 2.28 21.73
C MET A 284 -17.84 2.61 21.21
N LYS A 285 -17.94 3.43 20.16
CA LYS A 285 -19.24 3.71 19.49
C LYS A 285 -19.85 2.50 18.80
N ASP A 286 -19.03 1.62 18.24
CA ASP A 286 -19.49 0.38 17.58
C ASP A 286 -19.96 -0.68 18.61
N LEU A 287 -19.69 -0.49 19.91
CA LEU A 287 -20.14 -1.35 21.00
C LEU A 287 -21.37 -0.82 21.73
N LEU A 288 -21.79 0.41 21.45
CA LEU A 288 -23.01 1.06 21.95
C LEU A 288 -24.14 1.00 20.90
#